data_8510dcde4e777b4ca46cc1a1413780fc
#
_entry.id   8510dcde4e777b4ca46cc1a1413780fc
#
_cell.length_a   1.000
_cell.length_b   1.000
_cell.length_c   1.000
_cell.angle_alpha   90.00
_cell.angle_beta   90.00
_cell.angle_gamma   90.00
#
_symmetry.space_group_name_H-M   'P 1'
#
loop_
_entity.id
_entity.type
_entity.pdbx_description
1 polymer ?
#
loop_
_entity_poly.entity_id
_entity_poly.type
_entity_poly.pdbx_seq_one_letter_code
_entity_poly.pdbx_strand_id
1 'polypeptide(L)'
;MSDRSERLVSDVLLVVGLTASLLTHESGALLHSVVSLVFTVFVLHHVKHNWRAYRRPPRRVKAVVNQVTALSLVLTTVTGLVFWWAGDRYGLGHGPISVVATASVFPHVWVHRRALIRLLPGRSSHRRSGSIQ
;
A
#
# COMPACT_ATOMS: atom_id res chain seq x y z
N MET A 1 -7.83 -5.88 20.15
CA MET A 1 -8.31 -6.02 18.75
C MET A 1 -7.83 -7.37 18.23
N SER A 2 -8.62 -8.07 17.40
CA SER A 2 -8.15 -9.33 16.79
C SER A 2 -7.14 -8.99 15.68
N ASP A 3 -6.14 -9.85 15.45
CA ASP A 3 -5.13 -9.73 14.38
C ASP A 3 -5.78 -9.49 12.98
N ARG A 4 -7.02 -9.95 12.81
CA ARG A 4 -7.82 -9.75 11.59
C ARG A 4 -8.34 -8.32 11.45
N SER A 5 -8.82 -7.71 12.53
CA SER A 5 -9.32 -6.32 12.50
C SER A 5 -8.18 -5.33 12.27
N GLU A 6 -7.00 -5.57 12.84
CA GLU A 6 -5.82 -4.73 12.63
C GLU A 6 -5.37 -4.74 11.17
N ARG A 7 -5.38 -5.91 10.51
CA ARG A 7 -5.05 -6.01 9.09
C ARG A 7 -6.04 -5.27 8.21
N LEU A 8 -7.34 -5.45 8.47
CA LEU A 8 -8.37 -4.76 7.71
C LEU A 8 -8.25 -3.23 7.84
N VAL A 9 -8.06 -2.75 9.08
CA VAL A 9 -7.86 -1.31 9.34
C VAL A 9 -6.62 -0.80 8.61
N SER A 10 -5.49 -1.53 8.67
CA SER A 10 -4.26 -1.17 7.96
C SER A 10 -4.48 -1.08 6.43
N ASP A 11 -5.18 -2.04 5.84
CA ASP A 11 -5.45 -2.06 4.40
C ASP A 11 -6.38 -0.92 3.98
N VAL A 12 -7.41 -0.59 4.80
CA VAL A 12 -8.31 0.55 4.57
C VAL A 12 -7.53 1.87 4.66
N LEU A 13 -6.68 2.04 5.68
CA LEU A 13 -5.86 3.24 5.83
C LEU A 13 -4.90 3.45 4.67
N LEU A 14 -4.38 2.37 4.07
CA LEU A 14 -3.55 2.47 2.86
C LEU A 14 -4.33 2.98 1.66
N VAL A 15 -5.55 2.47 1.43
CA VAL A 15 -6.39 2.92 0.32
C VAL A 15 -6.79 4.39 0.52
N VAL A 16 -7.23 4.75 1.71
CA VAL A 16 -7.60 6.14 2.07
C VAL A 16 -6.40 7.07 1.93
N GLY A 17 -5.23 6.67 2.46
CA GLY A 17 -4.01 7.48 2.39
C GLY A 17 -3.51 7.68 0.96
N LEU A 18 -3.53 6.63 0.13
CA LEU A 18 -3.19 6.75 -1.29
C LEU A 18 -4.16 7.70 -2.02
N THR A 19 -5.45 7.53 -1.81
CA THR A 19 -6.49 8.38 -2.43
C THR A 19 -6.31 9.83 -2.00
N ALA A 20 -6.12 10.08 -0.70
CA ALA A 20 -5.89 11.43 -0.18
C ALA A 20 -4.60 12.05 -0.76
N SER A 21 -3.52 11.28 -0.88
CA SER A 21 -2.27 11.76 -1.49
C SER A 21 -2.46 12.16 -2.95
N LEU A 22 -3.25 11.39 -3.72
CA LEU A 22 -3.57 11.73 -5.11
C LEU A 22 -4.45 12.98 -5.21
N LEU A 23 -5.48 13.09 -4.38
CA LEU A 23 -6.40 14.24 -4.40
C LEU A 23 -5.74 15.55 -3.95
N THR A 24 -4.72 15.48 -3.09
CA THR A 24 -4.01 16.66 -2.62
C THR A 24 -2.91 17.15 -3.56
N HIS A 25 -2.68 16.47 -4.68
CA HIS A 25 -1.64 16.85 -5.64
C HIS A 25 -1.81 18.30 -6.15
N GLU A 26 -3.05 18.70 -6.44
CA GLU A 26 -3.39 20.06 -6.90
C GLU A 26 -3.59 21.06 -5.75
N SER A 27 -3.61 20.60 -4.49
CA SER A 27 -3.95 21.43 -3.32
C SER A 27 -2.75 22.20 -2.74
N GLY A 28 -1.58 22.09 -3.37
CA GLY A 28 -0.34 22.74 -2.95
C GLY A 28 0.68 21.80 -2.31
N ALA A 29 1.95 22.16 -2.49
CA ALA A 29 3.08 21.31 -2.14
C ALA A 29 3.12 20.90 -0.65
N LEU A 30 2.78 21.81 0.26
CA LEU A 30 2.82 21.52 1.70
C LEU A 30 1.78 20.47 2.10
N LEU A 31 0.53 20.65 1.68
CA LEU A 31 -0.55 19.72 2.02
C LEU A 31 -0.29 18.33 1.41
N HIS A 32 0.10 18.30 0.14
CA HIS A 32 0.48 17.04 -0.53
C HIS A 32 1.62 16.34 0.19
N SER A 33 2.68 17.06 0.60
CA SER A 33 3.83 16.49 1.32
C SER A 33 3.44 15.90 2.67
N VAL A 34 2.64 16.61 3.45
CA VAL A 34 2.18 16.13 4.77
C VAL A 34 1.35 14.86 4.62
N VAL A 35 0.36 14.87 3.71
CA VAL A 35 -0.51 13.70 3.46
C VAL A 35 0.31 12.51 2.96
N SER A 36 1.26 12.73 2.06
CA SER A 36 2.13 11.68 1.52
C SER A 36 3.08 11.10 2.57
N LEU A 37 3.58 11.91 3.52
CA LEU A 37 4.37 11.41 4.65
C LEU A 37 3.53 10.54 5.58
N VAL A 38 2.31 10.96 5.90
CA VAL A 38 1.37 10.13 6.70
C VAL A 38 1.07 8.82 5.98
N PHE A 39 0.81 8.86 4.68
CA PHE A 39 0.64 7.65 3.87
C PHE A 39 1.87 6.74 3.93
N THR A 40 3.08 7.30 3.84
CA THR A 40 4.34 6.55 3.95
C THR A 40 4.45 5.82 5.29
N VAL A 41 4.04 6.44 6.40
CA VAL A 41 4.00 5.79 7.72
C VAL A 41 3.05 4.58 7.71
N PHE A 42 1.88 4.69 7.08
CA PHE A 42 0.96 3.56 6.93
C PHE A 42 1.54 2.44 6.06
N VAL A 43 2.27 2.76 5.00
CA VAL A 43 2.99 1.77 4.17
C VAL A 43 4.03 1.03 5.02
N LEU A 44 4.84 1.73 5.80
CA LEU A 44 5.84 1.13 6.68
C LEU A 44 5.19 0.22 7.74
N HIS A 45 4.08 0.66 8.32
CA HIS A 45 3.30 -0.14 9.26
C HIS A 45 2.78 -1.43 8.60
N HIS A 46 2.20 -1.32 7.39
CA HIS A 46 1.72 -2.47 6.61
C HIS A 46 2.85 -3.47 6.31
N VAL A 47 4.00 -3.00 5.86
CA VAL A 47 5.17 -3.84 5.58
C VAL A 47 5.64 -4.53 6.86
N LYS A 48 5.78 -3.81 7.98
CA LYS A 48 6.17 -4.38 9.27
C LYS A 48 5.20 -5.49 9.71
N HIS A 49 3.89 -5.23 9.62
CA HIS A 49 2.87 -6.19 10.03
C HIS A 49 2.85 -7.45 9.14
N ASN A 50 3.15 -7.30 7.86
CA ASN A 50 3.22 -8.39 6.89
C ASN A 50 4.64 -8.96 6.69
N TRP A 51 5.62 -8.57 7.51
CA TRP A 51 7.04 -8.92 7.35
C TRP A 51 7.29 -10.42 7.21
N ARG A 52 6.56 -11.25 7.97
CA ARG A 52 6.67 -12.71 7.89
C ARG A 52 6.24 -13.27 6.51
N ALA A 53 5.28 -12.63 5.86
CA ALA A 53 4.86 -13.00 4.51
C ALA A 53 5.91 -12.62 3.46
N TYR A 54 6.64 -11.52 3.67
CA TYR A 54 7.75 -11.11 2.82
C TYR A 54 8.96 -12.06 2.91
N ARG A 55 9.23 -12.64 4.08
CA ARG A 55 10.35 -13.58 4.28
C ARG A 55 10.11 -14.97 3.69
N ARG A 56 8.86 -15.37 3.46
CA ARG A 56 8.54 -16.65 2.81
C ARG A 56 8.68 -16.48 1.31
N PRO A 57 9.36 -17.42 0.60
CA PRO A 57 9.49 -17.32 -0.85
C PRO A 57 8.09 -17.35 -1.48
N PRO A 58 7.57 -16.22 -1.98
CA PRO A 58 6.29 -16.19 -2.64
C PRO A 58 6.43 -16.85 -4.02
N ARG A 59 5.30 -17.25 -4.62
CA ARG A 59 5.28 -17.58 -6.04
C ARG A 59 5.94 -16.43 -6.81
N ARG A 60 6.77 -16.72 -7.82
CA ARG A 60 7.60 -15.74 -8.54
C ARG A 60 6.86 -14.45 -8.91
N VAL A 61 5.62 -14.58 -9.44
CA VAL A 61 4.79 -13.42 -9.81
C VAL A 61 4.48 -12.50 -8.62
N LYS A 62 4.12 -13.06 -7.45
CA LYS A 62 3.85 -12.25 -6.25
C LYS A 62 5.10 -11.56 -5.73
N ALA A 63 6.26 -12.22 -5.83
CA ALA A 63 7.53 -11.63 -5.42
C ALA A 63 7.85 -10.41 -6.28
N VAL A 64 7.79 -10.57 -7.60
CA VAL A 64 8.07 -9.48 -8.55
C VAL A 64 7.12 -8.30 -8.32
N VAL A 65 5.80 -8.55 -8.23
CA VAL A 65 4.81 -7.50 -8.00
C VAL A 65 5.08 -6.77 -6.67
N ASN A 66 5.36 -7.49 -5.59
CA ASN A 66 5.67 -6.87 -4.30
C ASN A 66 6.94 -6.02 -4.36
N GLN A 67 8.00 -6.51 -5.03
CA GLN A 67 9.26 -5.78 -5.17
C GLN A 67 9.09 -4.52 -6.02
N VAL A 68 8.39 -4.61 -7.16
CA VAL A 68 8.12 -3.46 -8.02
C VAL A 68 7.31 -2.40 -7.27
N THR A 69 6.23 -2.81 -6.57
CA THR A 69 5.41 -1.86 -5.79
C THR A 69 6.23 -1.23 -4.66
N ALA A 70 7.00 -2.02 -3.90
CA ALA A 70 7.82 -1.50 -2.81
C ALA A 70 8.90 -0.53 -3.33
N LEU A 71 9.62 -0.92 -4.39
CA LEU A 71 10.67 -0.08 -4.97
C LEU A 71 10.11 1.23 -5.53
N SER A 72 9.01 1.19 -6.26
CA SER A 72 8.38 2.40 -6.82
C SER A 72 7.87 3.33 -5.71
N LEU A 73 7.30 2.82 -4.62
CA LEU A 73 6.89 3.62 -3.47
C LEU A 73 8.09 4.27 -2.76
N VAL A 74 9.20 3.53 -2.57
CA VAL A 74 10.42 4.09 -1.99
C VAL A 74 10.98 5.20 -2.88
N LEU A 75 11.08 4.98 -4.20
CA LEU A 75 11.56 5.99 -5.14
C LEU A 75 10.65 7.23 -5.15
N THR A 76 9.33 7.05 -5.14
CA THR A 76 8.37 8.17 -5.05
C THR A 76 8.58 8.98 -3.77
N THR A 77 8.74 8.32 -2.63
CA THR A 77 8.98 9.01 -1.35
C THR A 77 10.30 9.77 -1.37
N VAL A 78 11.38 9.14 -1.83
CA VAL A 78 12.71 9.78 -1.89
C VAL A 78 12.70 10.98 -2.85
N THR A 79 12.17 10.81 -4.06
CA THR A 79 12.10 11.91 -5.04
C THR A 79 11.17 13.03 -4.58
N GLY A 80 10.08 12.72 -3.88
CA GLY A 80 9.19 13.71 -3.28
C GLY A 80 9.87 14.52 -2.17
N LEU A 81 10.65 13.88 -1.30
CA LEU A 81 11.43 14.55 -0.25
C LEU A 81 12.52 15.43 -0.84
N VAL A 82 13.24 14.95 -1.87
CA VAL A 82 14.26 15.75 -2.56
C VAL A 82 13.62 16.94 -3.27
N PHE A 83 12.50 16.74 -3.95
CA PHE A 83 11.75 17.83 -4.58
C PHE A 83 11.29 18.88 -3.56
N TRP A 84 10.77 18.45 -2.41
CA TRP A 84 10.34 19.36 -1.34
C TRP A 84 11.49 20.17 -0.76
N TRP A 85 12.68 19.54 -0.59
CA TRP A 85 13.85 20.21 0.00
C TRP A 85 14.59 21.10 -1.00
N ALA A 86 14.76 20.66 -2.23
CA ALA A 86 15.64 21.30 -3.22
C ALA A 86 14.89 21.93 -4.41
N GLY A 87 13.55 21.80 -4.44
CA GLY A 87 12.75 22.17 -5.60
C GLY A 87 13.09 21.33 -6.82
N ASP A 88 12.82 21.85 -8.01
CA ASP A 88 13.03 21.14 -9.28
C ASP A 88 14.50 21.18 -9.78
N ARG A 89 15.43 21.61 -8.93
CA ARG A 89 16.86 21.77 -9.31
C ARG A 89 17.49 20.49 -9.87
N TYR A 90 17.02 19.33 -9.46
CA TYR A 90 17.59 18.04 -9.84
C TYR A 90 16.79 17.31 -10.92
N GLY A 91 15.68 17.86 -11.42
CA GLY A 91 14.87 17.26 -12.50
C GLY A 91 14.44 15.82 -12.23
N LEU A 92 14.26 15.44 -10.96
CA LEU A 92 14.09 14.04 -10.52
C LEU A 92 12.73 13.43 -10.86
N GLY A 93 11.95 14.03 -11.74
CA GLY A 93 10.74 13.40 -12.30
C GLY A 93 9.79 12.77 -11.25
N HIS A 94 9.59 13.42 -10.09
CA HIS A 94 8.71 12.90 -9.03
C HIS A 94 7.32 12.52 -9.57
N GLY A 95 6.73 13.34 -10.46
CA GLY A 95 5.43 13.09 -11.09
C GLY A 95 5.37 11.75 -11.84
N PRO A 96 6.19 11.50 -12.85
CA PRO A 96 6.23 10.23 -13.56
C PRO A 96 6.47 9.02 -12.65
N ILE A 97 7.35 9.13 -11.67
CA ILE A 97 7.63 8.05 -10.71
C ILE A 97 6.39 7.76 -9.84
N SER A 98 5.66 8.79 -9.40
CA SER A 98 4.43 8.62 -8.61
C SER A 98 3.31 7.95 -9.41
N VAL A 99 3.21 8.22 -10.72
CA VAL A 99 2.27 7.52 -11.62
C VAL A 99 2.62 6.04 -11.70
N VAL A 100 3.89 5.68 -11.87
CA VAL A 100 4.33 4.27 -11.88
C VAL A 100 4.04 3.60 -10.54
N ALA A 101 4.31 4.27 -9.42
CA ALA A 101 4.01 3.75 -8.09
C ALA A 101 2.51 3.49 -7.91
N THR A 102 1.67 4.44 -8.27
CA THR A 102 0.20 4.29 -8.22
C THR A 102 -0.28 3.15 -9.10
N ALA A 103 0.19 3.07 -10.35
CA ALA A 103 -0.16 1.99 -11.27
C ALA A 103 0.26 0.61 -10.75
N SER A 104 1.39 0.50 -10.03
CA SER A 104 1.88 -0.75 -9.46
C SER A 104 1.01 -1.30 -8.33
N VAL A 105 0.22 -0.46 -7.67
CA VAL A 105 -0.72 -0.87 -6.61
C VAL A 105 -1.84 -1.76 -7.16
N PHE A 106 -2.31 -1.54 -8.39
CA PHE A 106 -3.38 -2.34 -8.98
C PHE A 106 -3.00 -3.83 -9.10
N PRO A 107 -1.89 -4.23 -9.75
CA PRO A 107 -1.48 -5.62 -9.78
C PRO A 107 -1.15 -6.16 -8.39
N HIS A 108 -0.64 -5.33 -7.45
CA HIS A 108 -0.41 -5.74 -6.07
C HIS A 108 -1.72 -6.15 -5.39
N VAL A 109 -2.74 -5.32 -5.43
CA VAL A 109 -4.08 -5.63 -4.88
C VAL A 109 -4.67 -6.86 -5.58
N TRP A 110 -4.54 -6.96 -6.90
CA TRP A 110 -5.07 -8.08 -7.67
C TRP A 110 -4.48 -9.43 -7.26
N VAL A 111 -3.16 -9.54 -7.11
CA VAL A 111 -2.52 -10.81 -6.71
C VAL A 111 -2.80 -11.16 -5.24
N HIS A 112 -3.17 -10.18 -4.41
CA HIS A 112 -3.53 -10.35 -3.00
C HIS A 112 -5.05 -10.38 -2.74
N ARG A 113 -5.91 -10.20 -3.75
CA ARG A 113 -7.38 -10.10 -3.60
C ARG A 113 -8.03 -11.23 -2.82
N ARG A 114 -7.51 -12.47 -2.94
CA ARG A 114 -8.06 -13.62 -2.18
C ARG A 114 -7.83 -13.47 -0.67
N ALA A 115 -6.75 -12.84 -0.25
CA ALA A 115 -6.49 -12.54 1.15
C ALA A 115 -7.46 -11.47 1.66
N LEU A 116 -7.67 -10.41 0.88
CA LEU A 116 -8.62 -9.33 1.18
C LEU A 116 -10.06 -9.86 1.32
N ILE A 117 -10.52 -10.67 0.35
CA ILE A 117 -11.87 -11.26 0.38
C ILE A 117 -12.11 -12.11 1.64
N ARG A 118 -11.08 -12.81 2.15
CA ARG A 118 -11.17 -13.58 3.39
C ARG A 118 -11.30 -12.73 4.65
N LEU A 119 -10.92 -11.45 4.59
CA LEU A 119 -11.03 -10.51 5.70
C LEU A 119 -12.43 -9.91 5.81
N LEU A 120 -13.25 -9.94 4.76
CA LEU A 120 -14.60 -9.40 4.77
C LEU A 120 -15.50 -10.20 5.73
N PRO A 121 -16.28 -9.51 6.59
CA PRO A 121 -17.24 -10.16 7.49
C PRO A 121 -18.36 -10.82 6.67
N GLY A 122 -18.79 -12.02 7.06
CA GLY A 122 -19.95 -12.72 6.49
C GLY A 122 -19.68 -14.05 5.80
N ARG A 123 -18.43 -14.43 5.47
CA ARG A 123 -18.15 -15.70 4.76
C ARG A 123 -17.72 -16.89 5.65
N SER A 124 -17.57 -16.71 6.95
CA SER A 124 -17.04 -17.75 7.85
C SER A 124 -18.09 -18.58 8.59
N SER A 125 -19.39 -18.25 8.52
CA SER A 125 -20.42 -18.91 9.35
C SER A 125 -21.07 -20.16 8.72
N HIS A 126 -20.93 -20.41 7.41
CA HIS A 126 -21.70 -21.48 6.76
C HIS A 126 -20.99 -22.85 6.75
N ARG A 127 -19.77 -23.00 7.29
CA ARG A 127 -19.02 -24.27 7.21
C ARG A 127 -19.01 -25.11 8.50
N ARG A 128 -19.72 -24.72 9.56
CA ARG A 128 -19.70 -25.44 10.85
C ARG A 128 -21.00 -26.18 11.23
N SER A 129 -22.05 -26.13 10.41
CA SER A 129 -23.34 -26.81 10.76
C SER A 129 -23.54 -28.19 10.15
N GLY A 130 -22.54 -28.80 9.53
CA GLY A 130 -22.72 -30.03 8.74
C GLY A 130 -22.04 -31.29 9.27
N SER A 131 -21.60 -31.39 10.53
CA SER A 131 -20.95 -32.60 11.03
C SER A 131 -21.34 -32.94 12.46
N ILE A 132 -22.64 -33.12 12.73
CA ILE A 132 -23.13 -33.88 13.88
C ILE A 132 -24.31 -34.73 13.36
N GLN A 133 -24.03 -35.90 12.80
CA GLN A 133 -24.90 -37.09 12.80
C GLN A 133 -24.00 -38.31 12.92
#